data_b54715686ce23a271ed988d24826a73b
#
_entry.id   b54715686ce23a271ed988d24826a73b
#
_cell.length_a   1.000
_cell.length_b   1.000
_cell.length_c   1.000
_cell.angle_alpha   90.00
_cell.angle_beta   90.00
_cell.angle_gamma   90.00
#
_symmetry.space_group_name_H-M   'P 1'
#
loop_
_entity.id
_entity.type
_entity.pdbx_description
1 polymer ?
#
loop_
_entity_poly.entity_id
_entity_poly.type
_entity_poly.pdbx_seq_one_letter_code
_entity_poly.pdbx_strand_id
1 'polypeptide(L)'
;VWCRDHGPVFVQDVSDGSLMLADWQFNAWGGKFAPWDLDDGIPSLIGSSLGLPVRSSRMILEGGAIEGNGDGLLVTTEAVLLNPNRNPDWSRAEIEAELRRMLGVQRIFWLGSGIEGDDTDGHIDDMVRFVARDAAVSIVEPDSSSPHYRALAENNERLQDLRCLDGSRVEIVPLPMPDPLRMEDWRLEQLPASYANFLIVNDAV
;
A
#
# COMPACT_ATOMS: atom_id res chain seq x y z
N VAL A 1 -16.81 -0.97 2.50
CA VAL A 1 -16.59 0.36 1.92
C VAL A 1 -15.14 0.56 1.54
N TRP A 2 -14.18 0.07 2.30
CA TRP A 2 -12.74 0.18 2.06
C TRP A 2 -12.20 -1.04 1.30
N CYS A 3 -12.79 -1.32 0.13
CA CYS A 3 -12.48 -2.53 -0.64
C CYS A 3 -11.03 -2.60 -1.18
N ARG A 4 -10.30 -1.48 -1.21
CA ARG A 4 -8.86 -1.48 -1.50
C ARG A 4 -8.09 -2.31 -0.47
N ASP A 5 -8.49 -2.24 0.81
CA ASP A 5 -7.70 -2.79 1.91
C ASP A 5 -8.03 -4.25 2.21
N HIS A 6 -9.31 -4.61 2.18
CA HIS A 6 -9.75 -5.98 2.45
C HIS A 6 -10.12 -6.78 1.19
N GLY A 7 -10.08 -6.15 0.00
CA GLY A 7 -10.34 -6.84 -1.27
C GLY A 7 -9.17 -7.74 -1.68
N PRO A 8 -9.43 -8.75 -2.54
CA PRO A 8 -8.37 -9.61 -3.04
C PRO A 8 -7.43 -8.86 -3.98
N VAL A 9 -6.16 -9.22 -3.94
CA VAL A 9 -5.21 -8.79 -4.96
C VAL A 9 -5.21 -9.82 -6.09
N PHE A 10 -5.53 -9.38 -7.31
CA PHE A 10 -5.49 -10.25 -8.49
C PHE A 10 -4.06 -10.41 -8.97
N VAL A 11 -3.64 -11.66 -9.14
CA VAL A 11 -2.30 -12.04 -9.61
C VAL A 11 -2.43 -12.88 -10.86
N GLN A 12 -1.61 -12.57 -11.86
CA GLN A 12 -1.55 -13.32 -13.10
C GLN A 12 -0.30 -14.22 -13.14
N ASP A 13 -0.48 -15.50 -13.45
CA ASP A 13 0.65 -16.38 -13.74
C ASP A 13 1.25 -15.99 -15.10
N VAL A 14 2.53 -15.64 -15.09
CA VAL A 14 3.22 -15.19 -16.31
C VAL A 14 3.45 -16.32 -17.32
N SER A 15 3.35 -17.58 -16.90
CA SER A 15 3.60 -18.73 -17.78
C SER A 15 2.42 -19.08 -18.68
N ASP A 16 1.19 -18.91 -18.22
CA ASP A 16 -0.02 -19.29 -18.92
C ASP A 16 -1.12 -18.20 -18.95
N GLY A 17 -0.89 -17.08 -18.25
CA GLY A 17 -1.84 -15.98 -18.17
C GLY A 17 -3.03 -16.24 -17.24
N SER A 18 -3.05 -17.34 -16.50
CA SER A 18 -4.14 -17.66 -15.58
C SER A 18 -4.19 -16.67 -14.41
N LEU A 19 -5.42 -16.33 -13.98
CA LEU A 19 -5.65 -15.44 -12.86
C LEU A 19 -5.88 -16.24 -11.56
N MET A 20 -5.33 -15.74 -10.49
CA MET A 20 -5.61 -16.17 -9.13
C MET A 20 -5.81 -14.97 -8.21
N LEU A 21 -6.41 -15.19 -7.07
CA LEU A 21 -6.56 -14.19 -6.03
C LEU A 21 -5.56 -14.45 -4.90
N ALA A 22 -4.81 -13.43 -4.52
CA ALA A 22 -4.08 -13.42 -3.26
C ALA A 22 -5.02 -12.91 -2.17
N ASP A 23 -5.21 -13.76 -1.16
CA ASP A 23 -6.10 -13.56 -0.03
C ASP A 23 -5.23 -13.40 1.22
N TRP A 24 -5.21 -12.20 1.78
CA TRP A 24 -4.48 -11.82 2.97
C TRP A 24 -5.42 -11.73 4.16
N GLN A 25 -4.91 -11.91 5.36
CA GLN A 25 -5.71 -11.62 6.53
C GLN A 25 -5.88 -10.10 6.71
N PHE A 26 -7.07 -9.72 7.06
CA PHE A 26 -7.45 -8.34 7.37
C PHE A 26 -7.87 -8.23 8.83
N ASN A 27 -7.30 -7.27 9.56
CA ASN A 27 -7.62 -7.06 10.97
C ASN A 27 -8.08 -5.63 11.29
N ALA A 28 -8.71 -4.97 10.32
CA ALA A 28 -9.22 -3.61 10.45
C ALA A 28 -8.16 -2.62 10.97
N TRP A 29 -7.05 -2.54 10.22
CA TRP A 29 -5.94 -1.61 10.46
C TRP A 29 -5.32 -1.74 11.87
N GLY A 30 -5.04 -2.97 12.27
CA GLY A 30 -4.45 -3.25 13.57
C GLY A 30 -5.46 -3.35 14.72
N GLY A 31 -6.68 -3.80 14.42
CA GLY A 31 -7.75 -4.01 15.41
C GLY A 31 -8.48 -2.73 15.83
N LYS A 32 -8.32 -1.63 15.07
CA LYS A 32 -8.92 -0.33 15.40
C LYS A 32 -10.44 -0.29 15.23
N PHE A 33 -10.99 -1.06 14.28
CA PHE A 33 -12.39 -0.99 13.88
C PHE A 33 -13.04 -2.39 13.84
N ALA A 34 -13.45 -2.89 14.99
CA ALA A 34 -14.14 -4.17 15.10
C ALA A 34 -15.67 -4.02 14.90
N PRO A 35 -16.37 -5.07 14.38
CA PRO A 35 -15.86 -6.37 13.90
C PRO A 35 -15.38 -6.29 12.44
N TRP A 36 -14.51 -7.21 12.01
CA TRP A 36 -13.96 -7.25 10.64
C TRP A 36 -14.02 -8.63 9.97
N ASP A 37 -14.58 -9.63 10.64
CA ASP A 37 -14.64 -11.01 10.17
C ASP A 37 -15.40 -11.15 8.84
N LEU A 38 -16.34 -10.27 8.53
CA LEU A 38 -17.02 -10.24 7.24
C LEU A 38 -16.15 -9.65 6.14
N ASP A 39 -15.39 -8.62 6.47
CA ASP A 39 -14.46 -7.99 5.52
C ASP A 39 -13.29 -8.93 5.19
N ASP A 40 -12.74 -9.60 6.19
CA ASP A 40 -11.69 -10.62 6.03
C ASP A 40 -12.12 -11.79 5.13
N GLY A 41 -13.42 -12.12 5.10
CA GLY A 41 -13.98 -13.16 4.24
C GLY A 41 -14.22 -12.78 2.77
N ILE A 42 -14.11 -11.50 2.42
CA ILE A 42 -14.44 -10.98 1.06
C ILE A 42 -13.60 -11.62 -0.04
N PRO A 43 -12.26 -11.78 0.07
CA PRO A 43 -11.46 -12.38 -0.99
C PRO A 43 -11.90 -13.79 -1.36
N SER A 44 -12.16 -14.63 -0.38
CA SER A 44 -12.66 -16.00 -0.60
C SER A 44 -14.03 -16.03 -1.27
N LEU A 45 -14.93 -15.12 -0.89
CA LEU A 45 -16.26 -15.00 -1.53
C LEU A 45 -16.15 -14.56 -2.98
N ILE A 46 -15.28 -13.60 -3.29
CA ILE A 46 -15.04 -13.13 -4.66
C ILE A 46 -14.45 -14.27 -5.50
N GLY A 47 -13.45 -14.99 -4.98
CA GLY A 47 -12.86 -16.12 -5.67
C GLY A 47 -13.89 -17.20 -6.01
N SER A 48 -14.74 -17.54 -5.06
CA SER A 48 -15.84 -18.49 -5.27
C SER A 48 -16.83 -18.00 -6.32
N SER A 49 -17.21 -16.73 -6.27
CA SER A 49 -18.15 -16.12 -7.22
C SER A 49 -17.63 -16.06 -8.65
N LEU A 50 -16.32 -15.82 -8.82
CA LEU A 50 -15.66 -15.73 -10.13
C LEU A 50 -15.16 -17.09 -10.63
N GLY A 51 -15.19 -18.14 -9.80
CA GLY A 51 -14.61 -19.44 -10.13
C GLY A 51 -13.08 -19.39 -10.27
N LEU A 52 -12.42 -18.47 -9.57
CA LEU A 52 -10.96 -18.30 -9.62
C LEU A 52 -10.30 -18.96 -8.40
N PRO A 53 -9.09 -19.53 -8.56
CA PRO A 53 -8.33 -20.05 -7.45
C PRO A 53 -7.94 -18.95 -6.47
N VAL A 54 -8.02 -19.27 -5.18
CA VAL A 54 -7.61 -18.37 -4.10
C VAL A 54 -6.38 -18.94 -3.40
N ARG A 55 -5.36 -18.14 -3.26
CA ARG A 55 -4.17 -18.45 -2.46
C ARG A 55 -4.18 -17.60 -1.20
N SER A 56 -4.34 -18.23 -0.05
CA SER A 56 -4.40 -17.53 1.24
C SER A 56 -3.02 -17.42 1.91
N SER A 57 -2.85 -16.35 2.66
CA SER A 57 -1.73 -16.11 3.58
C SER A 57 -2.23 -15.90 5.00
N ARG A 58 -1.38 -16.17 5.97
CA ARG A 58 -1.63 -15.80 7.38
C ARG A 58 -1.07 -14.43 7.75
N MET A 59 -0.37 -13.80 6.81
CA MET A 59 0.13 -12.44 6.98
C MET A 59 -1.02 -11.46 6.89
N ILE A 60 -1.08 -10.52 7.83
CA ILE A 60 -2.02 -9.39 7.76
C ILE A 60 -1.44 -8.38 6.78
N LEU A 61 -2.24 -8.03 5.77
CA LEU A 61 -1.87 -7.06 4.74
C LEU A 61 -3.12 -6.38 4.19
N GLU A 62 -3.09 -5.08 4.19
CA GLU A 62 -4.06 -4.24 3.49
C GLU A 62 -3.57 -3.92 2.07
N GLY A 63 -4.47 -3.89 1.09
CA GLY A 63 -4.12 -3.54 -0.29
C GLY A 63 -3.51 -2.15 -0.45
N GLY A 64 -3.94 -1.19 0.38
CA GLY A 64 -3.37 0.16 0.43
C GLY A 64 -1.96 0.24 1.03
N ALA A 65 -1.51 -0.82 1.73
CA ALA A 65 -0.16 -0.89 2.29
C ALA A 65 0.93 -1.24 1.25
N ILE A 66 0.54 -1.60 0.03
CA ILE A 66 1.46 -2.02 -1.05
C ILE A 66 1.19 -1.26 -2.35
N GLU A 67 2.25 -0.95 -3.07
CA GLU A 67 2.18 -0.33 -4.39
C GLU A 67 3.17 -1.01 -5.34
N GLY A 68 2.68 -1.54 -6.44
CA GLY A 68 3.47 -2.30 -7.41
C GLY A 68 3.51 -1.65 -8.79
N ASN A 69 4.65 -1.72 -9.47
CA ASN A 69 4.80 -1.19 -10.83
C ASN A 69 4.36 -2.18 -11.93
N GLY A 70 3.84 -3.35 -11.57
CA GLY A 70 3.45 -4.41 -12.52
C GLY A 70 4.62 -5.17 -13.16
N ASP A 71 5.87 -4.86 -12.79
CA ASP A 71 7.09 -5.47 -13.35
C ASP A 71 8.04 -6.00 -12.25
N GLY A 72 7.47 -6.47 -11.15
CA GLY A 72 8.20 -7.13 -10.07
C GLY A 72 8.83 -6.21 -9.02
N LEU A 73 8.64 -4.89 -9.11
CA LEU A 73 8.99 -3.93 -8.07
C LEU A 73 7.77 -3.61 -7.21
N LEU A 74 7.93 -3.66 -5.89
CA LEU A 74 6.93 -3.31 -4.89
C LEU A 74 7.49 -2.25 -3.95
N VAL A 75 6.68 -1.27 -3.59
CA VAL A 75 6.97 -0.28 -2.54
C VAL A 75 5.99 -0.47 -1.39
N THR A 76 6.47 -0.35 -0.17
CA THR A 76 5.70 -0.44 1.08
C THR A 76 6.33 0.40 2.17
N THR A 77 5.72 0.45 3.36
CA THR A 77 6.24 1.21 4.51
C THR A 77 6.61 0.31 5.68
N GLU A 78 7.65 0.72 6.40
CA GLU A 78 8.05 0.09 7.66
C GLU A 78 6.97 0.28 8.73
N ALA A 79 6.34 1.45 8.75
CA ALA A 79 5.34 1.80 9.75
C ALA A 79 4.11 0.89 9.76
N VAL A 80 3.72 0.33 8.60
CA VAL A 80 2.59 -0.61 8.50
C VAL A 80 3.04 -2.05 8.66
N LEU A 81 3.90 -2.55 7.77
CA LEU A 81 4.16 -3.99 7.73
C LEU A 81 5.01 -4.49 8.89
N LEU A 82 5.84 -3.64 9.49
CA LEU A 82 6.60 -3.97 10.69
C LEU A 82 5.92 -3.53 11.98
N ASN A 83 4.70 -2.99 11.90
CA ASN A 83 3.94 -2.61 13.08
C ASN A 83 3.52 -3.87 13.86
N PRO A 84 3.75 -3.93 15.17
CA PRO A 84 3.33 -5.08 15.98
C PRO A 84 1.81 -5.30 16.03
N ASN A 85 1.01 -4.30 15.62
CA ASN A 85 -0.44 -4.47 15.51
C ASN A 85 -0.89 -5.20 14.22
N ARG A 86 0.06 -5.56 13.33
CA ARG A 86 -0.18 -6.36 12.12
C ARG A 86 0.47 -7.74 12.27
N ASN A 87 1.78 -7.80 12.19
CA ASN A 87 2.55 -9.04 12.08
C ASN A 87 3.62 -9.14 13.18
N PRO A 88 3.26 -9.21 14.49
CA PRO A 88 4.21 -9.13 15.60
C PRO A 88 5.23 -10.28 15.62
N ASP A 89 4.86 -11.44 15.07
CA ASP A 89 5.70 -12.64 15.07
C ASP A 89 6.50 -12.82 13.76
N TRP A 90 6.44 -11.84 12.85
CA TRP A 90 7.11 -11.91 11.56
C TRP A 90 8.29 -10.95 11.50
N SER A 91 9.44 -11.46 11.13
CA SER A 91 10.58 -10.63 10.76
C SER A 91 10.38 -10.00 9.38
N ARG A 92 11.10 -8.91 9.12
CA ARG A 92 11.13 -8.27 7.78
C ARG A 92 11.45 -9.28 6.66
N ALA A 93 12.38 -10.18 6.90
CA ALA A 93 12.76 -11.20 5.90
C ALA A 93 11.62 -12.18 5.60
N GLU A 94 10.83 -12.57 6.60
CA GLU A 94 9.66 -13.42 6.43
C GLU A 94 8.54 -12.69 5.69
N ILE A 95 8.27 -11.42 6.03
CA ILE A 95 7.31 -10.56 5.30
C ILE A 95 7.71 -10.45 3.84
N GLU A 96 8.97 -10.15 3.54
CA GLU A 96 9.45 -10.06 2.16
C GLU A 96 9.35 -11.39 1.41
N ALA A 97 9.65 -12.50 2.07
CA ALA A 97 9.52 -13.83 1.46
C ALA A 97 8.07 -14.14 1.12
N GLU A 98 7.14 -13.78 2.00
CA GLU A 98 5.72 -13.98 1.78
C GLU A 98 5.16 -13.08 0.66
N LEU A 99 5.56 -11.80 0.61
CA LEU A 99 5.22 -10.90 -0.49
C LEU A 99 5.70 -11.46 -1.84
N ARG A 100 6.94 -11.97 -1.89
CA ARG A 100 7.46 -12.62 -3.11
C ARG A 100 6.67 -13.86 -3.48
N ARG A 101 6.32 -14.69 -2.50
CA ARG A 101 5.56 -15.95 -2.72
C ARG A 101 4.15 -15.66 -3.25
N MET A 102 3.49 -14.64 -2.71
CA MET A 102 2.11 -14.34 -3.00
C MET A 102 1.92 -13.51 -4.27
N LEU A 103 2.80 -12.54 -4.49
CA LEU A 103 2.65 -11.53 -5.55
C LEU A 103 3.64 -11.70 -6.71
N GLY A 104 4.63 -12.59 -6.58
CA GLY A 104 5.66 -12.78 -7.60
C GLY A 104 6.66 -11.63 -7.73
N VAL A 105 6.65 -10.69 -6.80
CA VAL A 105 7.57 -9.54 -6.80
C VAL A 105 9.00 -9.98 -6.52
N GLN A 106 9.96 -9.28 -7.12
CA GLN A 106 11.38 -9.61 -7.00
C GLN A 106 12.14 -8.62 -6.12
N ARG A 107 11.75 -7.34 -6.19
CA ARG A 107 12.33 -6.27 -5.40
C ARG A 107 11.27 -5.62 -4.53
N ILE A 108 11.57 -5.45 -3.25
CA ILE A 108 10.72 -4.75 -2.30
C ILE A 108 11.51 -3.55 -1.78
N PHE A 109 10.92 -2.37 -1.92
CA PHE A 109 11.50 -1.12 -1.48
C PHE A 109 10.71 -0.58 -0.29
N TRP A 110 11.41 -0.18 0.77
CA TRP A 110 10.79 0.21 2.02
C TRP A 110 10.94 1.72 2.26
N LEU A 111 9.81 2.39 2.42
CA LEU A 111 9.74 3.72 2.98
C LEU A 111 9.58 3.67 4.51
N GLY A 112 9.71 4.80 5.16
CA GLY A 112 9.61 4.91 6.62
C GLY A 112 8.16 4.97 7.11
N SER A 113 7.79 6.12 7.64
CA SER A 113 6.45 6.42 8.18
C SER A 113 5.55 7.10 7.14
N GLY A 114 4.24 7.08 7.44
CA GLY A 114 3.21 7.75 6.64
C GLY A 114 2.99 9.20 7.02
N ILE A 115 1.88 9.76 6.51
CA ILE A 115 1.41 11.11 6.84
C ILE A 115 0.77 11.12 8.23
N GLU A 116 0.82 12.26 8.90
CA GLU A 116 0.21 12.44 10.22
C GLU A 116 -1.32 12.33 10.15
N GLY A 117 -1.93 11.69 11.14
CA GLY A 117 -3.37 11.51 11.21
C GLY A 117 -3.91 10.35 10.37
N ASP A 118 -3.05 9.59 9.70
CA ASP A 118 -3.46 8.41 8.94
C ASP A 118 -3.78 7.23 9.88
N ASP A 119 -5.06 6.87 9.95
CA ASP A 119 -5.56 5.76 10.75
C ASP A 119 -5.04 4.39 10.29
N THR A 120 -4.47 4.31 9.10
CA THR A 120 -3.90 3.08 8.55
C THR A 120 -2.47 2.81 9.00
N ASP A 121 -1.86 3.70 9.78
CA ASP A 121 -0.48 3.67 10.29
C ASP A 121 0.59 4.00 9.20
N GLY A 122 0.21 4.53 8.06
CA GLY A 122 1.14 4.96 7.03
C GLY A 122 1.08 4.15 5.75
N HIS A 123 -0.12 3.97 5.20
CA HIS A 123 -0.32 3.33 3.91
C HIS A 123 0.48 4.02 2.80
N ILE A 124 1.01 3.20 1.89
CA ILE A 124 1.81 3.70 0.77
C ILE A 124 0.96 4.42 -0.27
N ASP A 125 -0.30 4.05 -0.45
CA ASP A 125 -1.19 4.63 -1.44
C ASP A 125 -1.62 6.06 -1.13
N ASP A 126 -1.38 6.53 0.09
CA ASP A 126 -1.49 7.93 0.47
C ASP A 126 -0.26 8.77 0.10
N MET A 127 0.85 8.13 -0.29
CA MET A 127 2.13 8.83 -0.48
C MET A 127 2.74 8.62 -1.86
N VAL A 128 2.71 7.39 -2.38
CA VAL A 128 3.40 7.02 -3.62
C VAL A 128 2.50 6.14 -4.48
N ARG A 129 2.39 6.48 -5.77
CA ARG A 129 1.63 5.67 -6.73
C ARG A 129 2.39 5.55 -8.05
N PHE A 130 2.53 4.33 -8.56
CA PHE A 130 3.05 4.14 -9.90
C PHE A 130 2.02 4.61 -10.95
N VAL A 131 2.47 5.44 -11.87
CA VAL A 131 1.69 5.92 -13.03
C VAL A 131 2.19 5.32 -14.33
N ALA A 132 3.38 4.73 -14.30
CA ALA A 132 3.96 3.92 -15.35
C ALA A 132 4.92 2.91 -14.72
N ARG A 133 5.43 1.96 -15.51
CA ARG A 133 6.38 0.94 -15.06
C ARG A 133 7.64 1.52 -14.42
N ASP A 134 8.08 2.67 -14.90
CA ASP A 134 9.30 3.37 -14.52
C ASP A 134 9.06 4.80 -14.01
N ALA A 135 7.80 5.15 -13.70
CA ALA A 135 7.43 6.45 -13.17
C ALA A 135 6.42 6.33 -12.03
N ALA A 136 6.64 7.09 -10.97
CA ALA A 136 5.73 7.18 -9.83
C ALA A 136 5.52 8.64 -9.42
N VAL A 137 4.32 8.96 -8.94
CA VAL A 137 4.07 10.20 -8.22
C VAL A 137 4.41 10.02 -6.74
N SER A 138 4.90 11.06 -6.10
CA SER A 138 5.16 11.07 -4.66
C SER A 138 4.72 12.39 -4.05
N ILE A 139 4.03 12.32 -2.92
CA ILE A 139 3.60 13.50 -2.19
C ILE A 139 4.82 14.24 -1.62
N VAL A 140 4.82 15.56 -1.76
CA VAL A 140 5.82 16.45 -1.18
C VAL A 140 5.17 17.53 -0.32
N GLU A 141 5.80 17.84 0.79
CA GLU A 141 5.42 18.93 1.69
C GLU A 141 6.59 19.91 1.81
N PRO A 142 6.48 21.10 1.21
CA PRO A 142 7.56 22.08 1.27
C PRO A 142 7.63 22.88 2.57
N ASP A 143 6.53 22.94 3.33
CA ASP A 143 6.48 23.68 4.59
C ASP A 143 7.10 22.86 5.74
N SER A 144 8.29 23.27 6.16
CA SER A 144 9.00 22.60 7.26
C SER A 144 8.32 22.70 8.62
N SER A 145 7.29 23.54 8.76
CA SER A 145 6.45 23.62 9.96
C SER A 145 5.27 22.65 9.95
N SER A 146 4.98 22.04 8.79
CA SER A 146 3.93 21.04 8.64
C SER A 146 4.28 19.75 9.41
N PRO A 147 3.31 19.13 10.08
CA PRO A 147 3.53 17.84 10.76
C PRO A 147 3.92 16.71 9.79
N HIS A 148 3.55 16.83 8.51
CA HIS A 148 3.88 15.85 7.47
C HIS A 148 5.31 15.96 6.94
N TYR A 149 5.95 17.15 7.10
CA TYR A 149 7.22 17.48 6.44
C TYR A 149 8.30 16.44 6.67
N ARG A 150 8.54 16.07 7.93
CA ARG A 150 9.67 15.19 8.28
C ARG A 150 9.56 13.81 7.63
N ALA A 151 8.38 13.19 7.73
CA ALA A 151 8.14 11.85 7.17
C ALA A 151 8.24 11.87 5.65
N LEU A 152 7.62 12.85 5.00
CA LEU A 152 7.63 12.97 3.55
C LEU A 152 9.00 13.34 3.00
N ALA A 153 9.76 14.21 3.67
CA ALA A 153 11.13 14.55 3.27
C ALA A 153 12.05 13.32 3.32
N GLU A 154 12.00 12.54 4.42
CA GLU A 154 12.76 11.30 4.56
C GLU A 154 12.38 10.28 3.47
N ASN A 155 11.08 10.07 3.21
CA ASN A 155 10.63 9.16 2.19
C ASN A 155 11.05 9.61 0.78
N ASN A 156 10.98 10.90 0.49
CA ASN A 156 11.44 11.44 -0.79
C ASN A 156 12.96 11.31 -0.97
N GLU A 157 13.75 11.41 0.10
CA GLU A 157 15.18 11.11 0.06
C GLU A 157 15.43 9.64 -0.27
N ARG A 158 14.75 8.71 0.41
CA ARG A 158 14.84 7.26 0.13
C ARG A 158 14.46 6.95 -1.32
N LEU A 159 13.42 7.58 -1.87
CA LEU A 159 12.95 7.37 -3.25
C LEU A 159 13.99 7.72 -4.33
N GLN A 160 14.99 8.54 -4.02
CA GLN A 160 16.12 8.79 -4.95
C GLN A 160 16.89 7.50 -5.29
N ASP A 161 16.83 6.50 -4.42
CA ASP A 161 17.45 5.18 -4.61
C ASP A 161 16.50 4.14 -5.20
N LEU A 162 15.26 4.49 -5.50
CA LEU A 162 14.31 3.57 -6.13
C LEU A 162 14.73 3.23 -7.56
N ARG A 163 14.82 1.94 -7.87
CA ARG A 163 15.24 1.41 -9.17
C ARG A 163 14.33 0.31 -9.65
N CYS A 164 14.06 0.29 -10.93
CA CYS A 164 13.46 -0.84 -11.64
C CYS A 164 14.35 -2.09 -11.55
N LEU A 165 13.83 -3.25 -11.94
CA LEU A 165 14.59 -4.50 -11.87
C LEU A 165 15.84 -4.48 -12.77
N ASP A 166 15.80 -3.78 -13.89
CA ASP A 166 16.93 -3.60 -14.80
C ASP A 166 18.00 -2.62 -14.29
N GLY A 167 17.77 -1.98 -13.13
CA GLY A 167 18.65 -1.01 -12.51
C GLY A 167 18.41 0.44 -12.94
N SER A 168 17.51 0.69 -13.90
CA SER A 168 17.14 2.06 -14.28
C SER A 168 16.46 2.78 -13.11
N ARG A 169 16.55 4.11 -13.09
CA ARG A 169 15.87 4.93 -12.08
C ARG A 169 14.37 4.96 -12.36
N VAL A 170 13.59 4.93 -11.30
CA VAL A 170 12.17 5.32 -11.38
C VAL A 170 12.11 6.84 -11.37
N GLU A 171 11.39 7.42 -12.33
CA GLU A 171 11.09 8.85 -12.34
C GLU A 171 10.10 9.17 -11.21
N ILE A 172 10.46 10.12 -10.34
CA ILE A 172 9.58 10.55 -9.26
C ILE A 172 9.01 11.92 -9.59
N VAL A 173 7.70 11.95 -9.80
CA VAL A 173 6.95 13.18 -10.09
C VAL A 173 6.33 13.70 -8.78
N PRO A 174 6.72 14.90 -8.32
CA PRO A 174 6.19 15.42 -7.08
C PRO A 174 4.72 15.84 -7.21
N LEU A 175 3.89 15.44 -6.23
CA LEU A 175 2.55 15.96 -6.01
C LEU A 175 2.53 16.78 -4.72
N PRO A 176 1.91 17.98 -4.71
CA PRO A 176 1.79 18.75 -3.48
C PRO A 176 0.83 18.06 -2.50
N MET A 177 1.05 18.29 -1.20
CA MET A 177 0.01 18.02 -0.21
C MET A 177 -1.17 18.96 -0.45
N PRO A 178 -2.42 18.51 -0.26
CA PRO A 178 -3.56 19.41 -0.20
C PRO A 178 -3.47 20.30 1.04
N ASP A 179 -4.19 21.45 1.00
CA ASP A 179 -4.37 22.26 2.20
C ASP A 179 -4.98 21.41 3.33
N PRO A 180 -4.59 21.65 4.60
CA PRO A 180 -5.09 20.89 5.73
C PRO A 180 -6.63 20.94 5.83
N LEU A 181 -7.25 19.77 5.71
CA LEU A 181 -8.70 19.63 5.91
C LEU A 181 -8.97 19.32 7.38
N ARG A 182 -9.73 20.22 8.05
CA ARG A 182 -10.15 20.03 9.44
C ARG A 182 -11.65 19.82 9.50
N MET A 183 -12.07 18.86 10.32
CA MET A 183 -13.49 18.64 10.60
C MET A 183 -13.75 18.93 12.08
N GLU A 184 -14.62 19.92 12.36
CA GLU A 184 -14.93 20.35 13.71
C GLU A 184 -15.61 19.28 14.58
N ASP A 185 -16.26 18.28 13.95
CA ASP A 185 -17.05 17.25 14.62
C ASP A 185 -16.38 15.87 14.69
N TRP A 186 -15.14 15.73 14.20
CA TRP A 186 -14.42 14.45 14.21
C TRP A 186 -13.27 14.46 15.22
N ARG A 187 -12.96 13.26 15.75
CA ARG A 187 -11.88 13.05 16.72
C ARG A 187 -10.47 13.36 16.16
N LEU A 188 -10.36 13.52 14.86
CA LEU A 188 -9.12 13.87 14.19
C LEU A 188 -9.08 15.38 13.98
N GLU A 189 -8.05 16.01 14.53
CA GLU A 189 -7.83 17.46 14.33
C GLU A 189 -7.54 17.79 12.85
N GLN A 190 -7.06 16.81 12.08
CA GLN A 190 -6.76 16.92 10.65
C GLN A 190 -7.04 15.60 9.94
N LEU A 191 -7.68 15.67 8.77
CA LEU A 191 -7.88 14.49 7.91
C LEU A 191 -6.60 14.15 7.16
N PRO A 192 -6.28 12.85 6.96
CA PRO A 192 -5.14 12.40 6.17
C PRO A 192 -5.42 12.53 4.67
N ALA A 193 -5.66 13.77 4.22
CA ALA A 193 -5.98 14.04 2.82
C ALA A 193 -4.73 13.96 1.96
N SER A 194 -4.84 13.27 0.82
CA SER A 194 -3.76 13.11 -0.13
C SER A 194 -4.28 13.09 -1.57
N TYR A 195 -3.54 13.71 -2.49
CA TYR A 195 -3.81 13.57 -3.93
C TYR A 195 -3.27 12.26 -4.51
N ALA A 196 -2.49 11.47 -3.78
CA ALA A 196 -1.96 10.19 -4.26
C ALA A 196 -3.00 9.07 -4.18
N ASN A 197 -4.01 9.16 -3.31
CA ASN A 197 -4.99 8.09 -3.14
C ASN A 197 -6.04 8.10 -4.25
N PHE A 198 -5.63 7.70 -5.44
CA PHE A 198 -6.48 7.56 -6.63
C PHE A 198 -6.48 6.12 -7.16
N LEU A 199 -7.37 5.84 -8.09
CA LEU A 199 -7.46 4.59 -8.83
C LEU A 199 -7.33 4.86 -10.33
N ILE A 200 -6.41 4.15 -10.99
CA ILE A 200 -6.32 4.14 -12.46
C ILE A 200 -7.14 2.96 -12.97
N VAL A 201 -8.13 3.23 -13.80
CA VAL A 201 -8.97 2.21 -14.45
C VAL A 201 -8.98 2.46 -15.96
N ASN A 202 -8.31 1.61 -16.72
CA ASN A 202 -8.12 1.78 -18.14
C ASN A 202 -7.54 3.18 -18.48
N ASP A 203 -8.32 4.04 -19.10
CA ASP A 203 -7.91 5.38 -19.54
C ASP A 203 -8.42 6.50 -18.60
N ALA A 204 -8.89 6.15 -17.40
CA ALA A 204 -9.44 7.10 -16.42
C ALA A 204 -8.71 7.04 -15.08
N VAL A 205 -8.69 8.19 -14.39
CA VAL A 205 -8.20 8.35 -13.02
C VAL A 205 -9.33 8.87 -12.14
#